data_1a52d301aa064bb48596e179800b886f
#
_entry.id   1a52d301aa064bb48596e179800b886f
#
_cell.length_a   1.000
_cell.length_b   1.000
_cell.length_c   1.000
_cell.angle_alpha   90.00
_cell.angle_beta   90.00
_cell.angle_gamma   90.00
#
_symmetry.space_group_name_H-M   'P 1'
#
loop_
_entity.id
_entity.type
_entity.pdbx_description
1 polymer ?
#
loop_
_entity_poly.entity_id
_entity_poly.type
_entity_poly.pdbx_seq_one_letter_code
_entity_poly.pdbx_strand_id
1 'polypeptide(L)'
;LDLYGGHAVISIGHCHPHYVQMLQEQLTRLGFYSNSVINRLQEQLAERLGQASGYEDYQLFLINSGAEANENAMKLASFTNGRTRILSADKAFHGRTSLAVEATQNPKIIAPINANRHVTYLPINDLDAWKRELEKGDVCACIVECIQGVGGCNMLTAEFAQGLQEACHANGAFLICDE
;
A
#
# COMPACT_ATOMS: atom_id res chain seq x y z
N LEU A 1 2.13 14.74 -26.02
CA LEU A 1 2.09 13.33 -25.65
C LEU A 1 2.55 13.21 -24.20
N ASP A 2 1.68 12.68 -23.33
CA ASP A 2 2.03 12.42 -21.94
C ASP A 2 2.55 10.98 -21.80
N LEU A 3 3.84 10.84 -21.49
CA LEU A 3 4.50 9.55 -21.22
C LEU A 3 4.67 9.29 -19.72
N TYR A 4 4.20 10.22 -18.88
CA TYR A 4 4.34 10.13 -17.44
C TYR A 4 3.05 9.69 -16.73
N GLY A 5 1.89 10.04 -17.31
CA GLY A 5 0.57 9.63 -16.83
C GLY A 5 0.21 10.13 -15.43
N GLY A 6 0.76 11.30 -15.01
CA GLY A 6 0.45 11.85 -13.68
C GLY A 6 0.84 10.91 -12.54
N HIS A 7 2.07 10.51 -12.43
CA HIS A 7 2.56 9.44 -11.53
C HIS A 7 1.96 8.06 -11.84
N ALA A 8 1.78 7.74 -13.13
CA ALA A 8 1.18 6.49 -13.62
C ALA A 8 -0.29 6.26 -13.19
N VAL A 9 -1.00 7.32 -12.77
CA VAL A 9 -2.38 7.21 -12.27
C VAL A 9 -3.41 7.25 -13.40
N ILE A 10 -3.12 7.95 -14.51
CA ILE A 10 -4.08 8.17 -15.60
C ILE A 10 -3.88 7.14 -16.71
N SER A 11 -4.10 5.87 -16.40
CA SER A 11 -3.87 4.76 -17.33
C SER A 11 -4.81 4.76 -18.56
N ILE A 12 -5.99 5.36 -18.44
CA ILE A 12 -6.95 5.49 -19.55
C ILE A 12 -6.73 6.73 -20.42
N GLY A 13 -5.75 7.59 -20.10
CA GLY A 13 -5.47 8.86 -20.75
C GLY A 13 -6.32 10.02 -20.24
N HIS A 14 -5.93 11.25 -20.65
CA HIS A 14 -6.64 12.47 -20.25
C HIS A 14 -7.98 12.60 -20.95
N CYS A 15 -9.01 13.00 -20.20
CA CYS A 15 -10.34 13.31 -20.72
C CYS A 15 -10.96 12.22 -21.60
N HIS A 16 -10.75 10.95 -21.26
CA HIS A 16 -11.37 9.84 -22.00
C HIS A 16 -12.89 10.05 -22.04
N PRO A 17 -13.55 10.07 -23.23
CA PRO A 17 -14.96 10.47 -23.35
C PRO A 17 -15.91 9.67 -22.46
N HIS A 18 -15.74 8.36 -22.40
CA HIS A 18 -16.56 7.49 -21.54
C HIS A 18 -16.41 7.83 -20.06
N TYR A 19 -15.18 8.06 -19.59
CA TYR A 19 -14.90 8.45 -18.19
C TYR A 19 -15.58 9.79 -17.84
N VAL A 20 -15.45 10.80 -18.73
CA VAL A 20 -16.08 12.10 -18.53
C VAL A 20 -17.60 11.97 -18.48
N GLN A 21 -18.19 11.21 -19.41
CA GLN A 21 -19.64 10.96 -19.45
C GLN A 21 -20.13 10.31 -18.16
N MET A 22 -19.46 9.26 -17.70
CA MET A 22 -19.86 8.55 -16.48
C MET A 22 -19.82 9.44 -15.24
N LEU A 23 -18.81 10.30 -15.13
CA LEU A 23 -18.72 11.28 -14.04
C LEU A 23 -19.85 12.32 -14.11
N GLN A 24 -20.12 12.87 -15.29
CA GLN A 24 -21.21 13.83 -15.49
C GLN A 24 -22.57 13.24 -15.11
N GLU A 25 -22.86 12.04 -15.57
CA GLU A 25 -24.11 11.31 -15.23
C GLU A 25 -24.22 11.07 -13.73
N GLN A 26 -23.13 10.61 -13.09
CA GLN A 26 -23.15 10.35 -11.66
C GLN A 26 -23.34 11.61 -10.82
N LEU A 27 -22.73 12.74 -11.21
CA LEU A 27 -22.89 14.02 -10.53
C LEU A 27 -24.33 14.54 -10.56
N THR A 28 -25.12 14.20 -11.59
CA THR A 28 -26.55 14.55 -11.62
C THR A 28 -27.42 13.71 -10.69
N ARG A 29 -26.90 12.59 -10.17
CA ARG A 29 -27.62 11.67 -9.28
C ARG A 29 -27.16 11.86 -7.84
N LEU A 30 -25.85 11.70 -7.61
CA LEU A 30 -25.23 11.81 -6.30
C LEU A 30 -23.73 12.05 -6.44
N GLY A 31 -23.27 13.27 -6.16
CA GLY A 31 -21.86 13.62 -6.24
C GLY A 31 -21.04 13.17 -5.04
N PHE A 32 -21.62 13.17 -3.85
CA PHE A 32 -20.97 12.75 -2.60
C PHE A 32 -22.00 12.26 -1.58
N TYR A 33 -21.60 11.25 -0.81
CA TYR A 33 -22.28 10.87 0.42
C TYR A 33 -21.31 10.22 1.42
N SER A 34 -21.73 10.18 2.69
CA SER A 34 -20.95 9.54 3.76
C SER A 34 -20.89 8.02 3.58
N ASN A 35 -19.75 7.41 3.90
CA ASN A 35 -19.58 5.95 3.99
C ASN A 35 -20.29 5.33 5.24
N SER A 36 -21.05 6.12 6.00
CA SER A 36 -21.90 5.62 7.09
C SER A 36 -23.11 4.83 6.62
N VAL A 37 -23.37 4.84 5.32
CA VAL A 37 -24.46 4.10 4.67
C VAL A 37 -23.92 3.25 3.52
N ILE A 38 -24.67 2.21 3.19
CA ILE A 38 -24.33 1.34 2.06
C ILE A 38 -24.35 2.15 0.77
N ASN A 39 -23.24 2.11 0.03
CA ASN A 39 -23.11 2.71 -1.29
C ASN A 39 -22.93 1.61 -2.33
N ARG A 40 -23.93 1.46 -3.20
CA ARG A 40 -23.93 0.41 -4.24
C ARG A 40 -22.75 0.48 -5.21
N LEU A 41 -22.21 1.69 -5.46
CA LEU A 41 -21.03 1.82 -6.33
C LEU A 41 -19.78 1.26 -5.65
N GLN A 42 -19.66 1.39 -4.33
CA GLN A 42 -18.56 0.78 -3.58
C GLN A 42 -18.66 -0.75 -3.57
N GLU A 43 -19.86 -1.29 -3.37
CA GLU A 43 -20.10 -2.74 -3.45
C GLU A 43 -19.75 -3.29 -4.83
N GLN A 44 -20.24 -2.66 -5.90
CA GLN A 44 -19.91 -3.04 -7.27
C GLN A 44 -18.43 -2.94 -7.59
N LEU A 45 -17.74 -1.91 -7.05
CA LEU A 45 -16.29 -1.77 -7.22
C LEU A 45 -15.55 -2.91 -6.51
N ALA A 46 -15.93 -3.24 -5.28
CA ALA A 46 -15.33 -4.33 -4.52
C ALA A 46 -15.47 -5.67 -5.27
N GLU A 47 -16.68 -5.98 -5.76
CA GLU A 47 -16.95 -7.19 -6.53
C GLU A 47 -16.11 -7.24 -7.81
N ARG A 48 -16.14 -6.19 -8.63
CA ARG A 48 -15.39 -6.13 -9.89
C ARG A 48 -13.87 -6.18 -9.68
N LEU A 49 -13.38 -5.52 -8.65
CA LEU A 49 -11.95 -5.53 -8.33
C LEU A 49 -11.52 -6.93 -7.86
N GLY A 50 -12.31 -7.58 -7.01
CA GLY A 50 -12.08 -8.97 -6.59
C GLY A 50 -12.01 -9.92 -7.78
N GLN A 51 -13.01 -9.85 -8.68
CA GLN A 51 -13.05 -10.66 -9.91
C GLN A 51 -11.85 -10.41 -10.84
N ALA A 52 -11.49 -9.12 -11.03
CA ALA A 52 -10.39 -8.75 -11.93
C ALA A 52 -9.01 -9.13 -11.38
N SER A 53 -8.83 -9.10 -10.06
CA SER A 53 -7.57 -9.43 -9.39
C SER A 53 -7.44 -10.92 -9.03
N GLY A 54 -8.55 -11.67 -9.02
CA GLY A 54 -8.60 -13.05 -8.53
C GLY A 54 -8.64 -13.16 -6.99
N TYR A 55 -8.87 -12.05 -6.29
CA TYR A 55 -8.98 -11.98 -4.82
C TYR A 55 -10.41 -11.66 -4.38
N GLU A 56 -11.37 -12.50 -4.80
CA GLU A 56 -12.80 -12.28 -4.52
C GLU A 56 -13.15 -12.28 -3.03
N ASP A 57 -12.36 -12.96 -2.20
CA ASP A 57 -12.54 -13.01 -0.74
C ASP A 57 -11.97 -11.79 0.01
N TYR A 58 -11.32 -10.84 -0.70
CA TYR A 58 -10.74 -9.66 -0.08
C TYR A 58 -11.80 -8.57 0.13
N GLN A 59 -11.61 -7.79 1.19
CA GLN A 59 -12.45 -6.64 1.48
C GLN A 59 -11.85 -5.37 0.89
N LEU A 60 -12.70 -4.49 0.36
CA LEU A 60 -12.29 -3.19 -0.14
C LEU A 60 -12.48 -2.11 0.94
N PHE A 61 -11.42 -1.36 1.23
CA PHE A 61 -11.46 -0.17 2.06
C PHE A 61 -10.98 1.04 1.26
N LEU A 62 -11.90 1.96 0.95
CA LEU A 62 -11.61 3.15 0.14
C LEU A 62 -11.13 4.31 1.01
N ILE A 63 -10.11 4.97 0.54
CA ILE A 63 -9.46 6.11 1.17
C ILE A 63 -9.04 7.12 0.11
N ASN A 64 -8.41 8.25 0.51
CA ASN A 64 -8.17 9.36 -0.41
C ASN A 64 -6.79 9.33 -1.08
N SER A 65 -5.83 8.57 -0.55
CA SER A 65 -4.46 8.55 -1.08
C SER A 65 -3.73 7.24 -0.73
N GLY A 66 -2.67 6.92 -1.48
CA GLY A 66 -1.80 5.80 -1.16
C GLY A 66 -1.16 5.92 0.22
N ALA A 67 -0.78 7.13 0.65
CA ALA A 67 -0.26 7.35 2.00
C ALA A 67 -1.27 6.96 3.08
N GLU A 68 -2.55 7.31 2.92
CA GLU A 68 -3.62 6.90 3.83
C GLU A 68 -3.88 5.39 3.78
N ALA A 69 -3.74 4.75 2.59
CA ALA A 69 -3.83 3.30 2.46
C ALA A 69 -2.77 2.61 3.32
N ASN A 70 -1.53 3.02 3.15
CA ASN A 70 -0.40 2.48 3.89
C ASN A 70 -0.53 2.72 5.40
N GLU A 71 -0.94 3.92 5.83
CA GLU A 71 -1.23 4.24 7.24
C GLU A 71 -2.27 3.27 7.83
N ASN A 72 -3.38 3.07 7.11
CA ASN A 72 -4.45 2.21 7.59
C ASN A 72 -4.07 0.73 7.55
N ALA A 73 -3.33 0.27 6.55
CA ALA A 73 -2.84 -1.10 6.47
C ALA A 73 -1.89 -1.43 7.63
N MET A 74 -0.89 -0.57 7.90
CA MET A 74 0.03 -0.72 9.02
C MET A 74 -0.67 -0.66 10.37
N LYS A 75 -1.62 0.27 10.52
CA LYS A 75 -2.45 0.41 11.72
C LYS A 75 -3.32 -0.82 11.96
N LEU A 76 -3.96 -1.36 10.91
CA LEU A 76 -4.77 -2.56 11.00
C LEU A 76 -3.95 -3.78 11.40
N ALA A 77 -2.76 -3.94 10.81
CA ALA A 77 -1.81 -4.99 11.19
C ALA A 77 -1.46 -4.92 12.68
N SER A 78 -1.13 -3.72 13.17
CA SER A 78 -0.80 -3.49 14.58
C SER A 78 -1.99 -3.76 15.52
N PHE A 79 -3.20 -3.37 15.15
CA PHE A 79 -4.40 -3.72 15.91
C PHE A 79 -4.62 -5.23 16.00
N THR A 80 -4.32 -5.94 14.92
CA THR A 80 -4.62 -7.38 14.84
C THR A 80 -3.65 -8.22 15.67
N ASN A 81 -2.34 -7.90 15.65
CA ASN A 81 -1.34 -8.71 16.35
C ASN A 81 -0.69 -8.03 17.57
N GLY A 82 -1.07 -6.78 17.89
CA GLY A 82 -0.59 -6.02 19.05
C GLY A 82 0.87 -5.57 19.00
N ARG A 83 1.53 -5.74 17.85
CA ARG A 83 2.94 -5.39 17.66
C ARG A 83 3.08 -4.00 17.04
N THR A 84 4.28 -3.42 17.12
CA THR A 84 4.50 -2.02 16.69
C THR A 84 5.61 -1.83 15.67
N ARG A 85 6.49 -2.82 15.50
CA ARG A 85 7.63 -2.70 14.59
C ARG A 85 7.24 -3.08 13.17
N ILE A 86 7.72 -2.29 12.21
CA ILE A 86 7.49 -2.45 10.77
C ILE A 86 8.83 -2.68 10.10
N LEU A 87 8.89 -3.61 9.15
CA LEU A 87 10.01 -3.75 8.23
C LEU A 87 9.63 -3.09 6.91
N SER A 88 10.51 -2.25 6.40
CA SER A 88 10.38 -1.59 5.10
C SER A 88 11.62 -1.83 4.26
N ALA A 89 11.49 -1.73 2.95
CA ALA A 89 12.61 -1.92 2.05
C ALA A 89 13.52 -0.68 2.02
N ASP A 90 14.82 -0.88 1.80
CA ASP A 90 15.72 0.21 1.43
C ASP A 90 15.21 0.93 0.18
N LYS A 91 15.34 2.25 0.15
CA LYS A 91 14.86 3.13 -0.92
C LYS A 91 13.34 3.13 -1.15
N ALA A 92 12.56 2.58 -0.23
CA ALA A 92 11.10 2.57 -0.32
C ALA A 92 10.51 3.99 -0.29
N PHE A 93 9.33 4.12 -0.92
CA PHE A 93 8.50 5.30 -0.82
C PHE A 93 7.03 4.90 -0.60
N HIS A 94 6.52 5.15 0.60
CA HIS A 94 5.16 4.75 0.99
C HIS A 94 4.24 5.94 1.29
N GLY A 95 4.74 7.16 1.14
CA GLY A 95 3.94 8.37 1.33
C GLY A 95 4.64 9.43 2.20
N ARG A 96 3.88 10.47 2.58
CA ARG A 96 4.39 11.62 3.32
C ARG A 96 3.59 11.96 4.59
N THR A 97 2.63 11.12 4.96
CA THR A 97 1.95 11.19 6.25
C THR A 97 2.77 10.51 7.34
N SER A 98 2.38 10.59 8.61
CA SER A 98 3.25 10.28 9.75
C SER A 98 3.98 8.93 9.68
N LEU A 99 3.27 7.81 9.66
CA LEU A 99 3.89 6.49 9.63
C LEU A 99 4.34 6.10 8.21
N ALA A 100 3.60 6.53 7.19
CA ALA A 100 3.98 6.28 5.79
C ALA A 100 5.30 6.98 5.42
N VAL A 101 5.55 8.21 5.95
CA VAL A 101 6.84 8.87 5.72
C VAL A 101 7.96 8.22 6.53
N GLU A 102 7.67 7.69 7.71
CA GLU A 102 8.63 6.92 8.48
C GLU A 102 8.98 5.60 7.77
N ALA A 103 8.03 4.97 7.07
CA ALA A 103 8.29 3.79 6.24
C ALA A 103 9.01 4.11 4.92
N THR A 104 9.08 5.38 4.53
CA THR A 104 9.82 5.88 3.36
C THR A 104 11.28 6.15 3.72
N GLN A 105 12.22 5.45 3.08
CA GLN A 105 13.64 5.67 3.35
C GLN A 105 14.16 6.94 2.65
N ASN A 106 13.76 8.10 3.15
CA ASN A 106 14.26 9.38 2.66
C ASN A 106 14.38 10.40 3.80
N PRO A 107 15.56 10.54 4.42
CA PRO A 107 15.75 11.42 5.56
C PRO A 107 15.48 12.91 5.27
N LYS A 108 15.44 13.31 3.98
CA LYS A 108 15.16 14.70 3.60
C LYS A 108 13.69 15.11 3.81
N ILE A 109 12.78 14.14 3.89
CA ILE A 109 11.34 14.38 4.06
C ILE A 109 10.79 13.88 5.40
N ILE A 110 11.59 13.19 6.20
CA ILE A 110 11.21 12.75 7.55
C ILE A 110 11.48 13.90 8.52
N ALA A 111 10.41 14.54 8.98
CA ALA A 111 10.52 15.58 10.01
C ALA A 111 10.77 14.93 11.40
N PRO A 112 11.36 15.64 12.38
CA PRO A 112 11.58 15.11 13.74
C PRO A 112 10.31 14.52 14.38
N ILE A 113 9.16 15.09 14.14
CA ILE A 113 7.87 14.60 14.64
C ILE A 113 7.45 13.24 14.04
N ASN A 114 7.99 12.88 12.88
CA ASN A 114 7.70 11.63 12.18
C ASN A 114 8.75 10.54 12.44
N ALA A 115 9.83 10.86 13.14
CA ALA A 115 10.93 9.92 13.41
C ALA A 115 10.67 9.12 14.70
N ASN A 116 9.63 8.28 14.70
CA ASN A 116 9.18 7.55 15.89
C ASN A 116 9.90 6.22 16.13
N ARG A 117 10.78 5.80 15.21
CA ARG A 117 11.62 4.58 15.28
C ARG A 117 10.84 3.27 15.27
N HIS A 118 9.65 3.25 14.66
CA HIS A 118 8.88 2.02 14.48
C HIS A 118 9.35 1.21 13.27
N VAL A 119 10.12 1.81 12.36
CA VAL A 119 10.51 1.21 11.08
C VAL A 119 11.96 0.79 11.07
N THR A 120 12.22 -0.44 10.61
CA THR A 120 13.55 -0.96 10.29
C THR A 120 13.64 -1.16 8.79
N TYR A 121 14.68 -0.58 8.16
CA TYR A 121 14.90 -0.73 6.72
C TYR A 121 15.84 -1.88 6.43
N LEU A 122 15.54 -2.63 5.37
CA LEU A 122 16.28 -3.83 4.95
C LEU A 122 16.48 -3.83 3.42
N PRO A 123 17.59 -4.40 2.93
CA PRO A 123 17.79 -4.57 1.50
C PRO A 123 16.68 -5.41 0.86
N ILE A 124 16.23 -5.01 -0.33
CA ILE A 124 15.36 -5.87 -1.13
C ILE A 124 16.13 -7.10 -1.61
N ASN A 125 15.42 -8.20 -1.81
CA ASN A 125 15.97 -9.48 -2.31
C ASN A 125 17.01 -10.14 -1.38
N ASP A 126 17.18 -9.65 -0.13
CA ASP A 126 17.96 -10.32 0.91
C ASP A 126 17.00 -10.99 1.92
N LEU A 127 16.41 -12.10 1.50
CA LEU A 127 15.39 -12.81 2.30
C LEU A 127 15.89 -13.20 3.69
N ASP A 128 17.18 -13.53 3.83
CA ASP A 128 17.75 -13.93 5.11
C ASP A 128 17.80 -12.78 6.11
N ALA A 129 18.05 -11.56 5.64
CA ALA A 129 17.99 -10.37 6.49
C ALA A 129 16.57 -10.14 7.04
N TRP A 130 15.55 -10.28 6.19
CA TRP A 130 14.14 -10.13 6.61
C TRP A 130 13.69 -11.23 7.55
N LYS A 131 14.07 -12.50 7.32
CA LYS A 131 13.78 -13.62 8.21
C LYS A 131 14.36 -13.41 9.61
N ARG A 132 15.65 -13.01 9.69
CA ARG A 132 16.29 -12.73 10.99
C ARG A 132 15.56 -11.63 11.79
N GLU A 133 15.01 -10.63 11.13
CA GLU A 133 14.25 -9.60 11.81
C GLU A 133 12.86 -10.06 12.23
N LEU A 134 12.18 -10.86 11.40
CA LEU A 134 10.87 -11.45 11.71
C LEU A 134 10.93 -12.43 12.89
N GLU A 135 12.00 -13.21 13.00
CA GLU A 135 12.23 -14.18 14.09
C GLU A 135 12.32 -13.55 15.48
N LYS A 136 12.53 -12.21 15.57
CA LYS A 136 12.50 -11.49 16.85
C LYS A 136 11.09 -11.42 17.47
N GLY A 137 10.05 -11.67 16.68
CA GLY A 137 8.66 -11.81 17.15
C GLY A 137 7.94 -10.50 17.47
N ASP A 138 8.54 -9.33 17.20
CA ASP A 138 7.99 -8.00 17.49
C ASP A 138 7.51 -7.23 16.25
N VAL A 139 7.67 -7.82 15.06
CA VAL A 139 7.26 -7.22 13.79
C VAL A 139 5.76 -7.36 13.60
N CYS A 140 5.06 -6.23 13.38
CA CYS A 140 3.64 -6.24 13.06
C CYS A 140 3.38 -6.45 11.56
N ALA A 141 4.19 -5.81 10.71
CA ALA A 141 4.05 -5.91 9.26
C ALA A 141 5.38 -5.69 8.53
N CYS A 142 5.49 -6.29 7.37
CA CYS A 142 6.45 -5.95 6.33
C CYS A 142 5.72 -5.16 5.24
N ILE A 143 6.29 -4.03 4.78
CA ILE A 143 5.74 -3.25 3.69
C ILE A 143 6.76 -3.15 2.56
N VAL A 144 6.32 -3.47 1.34
CA VAL A 144 7.17 -3.51 0.14
C VAL A 144 6.42 -3.01 -1.07
N GLU A 145 7.16 -2.42 -2.03
CA GLU A 145 6.70 -2.16 -3.40
C GLU A 145 7.17 -3.33 -4.28
N CYS A 146 6.31 -3.91 -5.10
CA CYS A 146 6.72 -4.95 -6.05
C CYS A 146 7.74 -4.40 -7.06
N ILE A 147 7.57 -3.14 -7.44
CA ILE A 147 8.52 -2.36 -8.23
C ILE A 147 8.65 -0.99 -7.55
N GLN A 148 9.82 -0.68 -7.01
CA GLN A 148 10.06 0.61 -6.37
C GLN A 148 10.02 1.73 -7.41
N GLY A 149 8.97 2.54 -7.43
CA GLY A 149 8.85 3.65 -8.36
C GLY A 149 9.89 4.74 -8.10
N VAL A 150 9.82 5.36 -6.93
CA VAL A 150 10.72 6.45 -6.50
C VAL A 150 12.14 5.95 -6.21
N GLY A 151 12.27 4.73 -5.73
CA GLY A 151 13.54 4.10 -5.36
C GLY A 151 14.47 3.75 -6.54
N GLY A 152 13.99 3.89 -7.79
CA GLY A 152 14.79 3.68 -8.99
C GLY A 152 14.46 2.39 -9.75
N CYS A 153 13.19 2.01 -9.79
CA CYS A 153 12.67 0.85 -10.51
C CYS A 153 13.33 -0.48 -10.11
N ASN A 154 13.71 -0.62 -8.84
CA ASN A 154 14.19 -1.89 -8.33
C ASN A 154 13.01 -2.85 -8.19
N MET A 155 13.18 -4.09 -8.65
CA MET A 155 12.12 -5.11 -8.64
C MET A 155 12.39 -6.16 -7.56
N LEU A 156 11.34 -6.64 -6.92
CA LEU A 156 11.41 -7.86 -6.12
C LEU A 156 11.58 -9.07 -7.04
N THR A 157 12.41 -10.03 -6.62
CA THR A 157 12.41 -11.34 -7.28
C THR A 157 11.22 -12.17 -6.82
N ALA A 158 10.77 -13.10 -7.65
CA ALA A 158 9.66 -13.99 -7.29
C ALA A 158 9.99 -14.82 -6.04
N GLU A 159 11.23 -15.30 -5.93
CA GLU A 159 11.72 -16.07 -4.79
C GLU A 159 11.69 -15.25 -3.50
N PHE A 160 12.09 -13.97 -3.58
CA PHE A 160 12.03 -13.08 -2.42
C PHE A 160 10.59 -12.80 -2.01
N ALA A 161 9.71 -12.45 -2.95
CA ALA A 161 8.32 -12.13 -2.66
C ALA A 161 7.59 -13.30 -2.01
N GLN A 162 7.74 -14.51 -2.58
CA GLN A 162 7.15 -15.72 -2.03
C GLN A 162 7.75 -16.07 -0.66
N GLY A 163 9.08 -16.05 -0.54
CA GLY A 163 9.75 -16.36 0.72
C GLY A 163 9.44 -15.36 1.83
N LEU A 164 9.24 -14.07 1.50
CA LEU A 164 8.81 -13.05 2.45
C LEU A 164 7.35 -13.29 2.91
N GLN A 165 6.45 -13.66 2.01
CA GLN A 165 5.07 -14.00 2.35
C GLN A 165 5.03 -15.18 3.32
N GLU A 166 5.77 -16.25 3.03
CA GLU A 166 5.88 -17.42 3.90
C GLU A 166 6.47 -17.07 5.28
N ALA A 167 7.53 -16.25 5.30
CA ALA A 167 8.16 -15.81 6.53
C ALA A 167 7.25 -14.93 7.38
N CYS A 168 6.51 -13.99 6.78
CA CYS A 168 5.51 -13.18 7.47
C CYS A 168 4.45 -14.07 8.11
N HIS A 169 3.88 -14.99 7.36
CA HIS A 169 2.86 -15.92 7.84
C HIS A 169 3.38 -16.78 9.01
N ALA A 170 4.57 -17.36 8.88
CA ALA A 170 5.18 -18.19 9.91
C ALA A 170 5.44 -17.44 11.23
N ASN A 171 5.67 -16.12 11.16
CA ASN A 171 5.97 -15.29 12.33
C ASN A 171 4.76 -14.45 12.80
N GLY A 172 3.57 -14.63 12.23
CA GLY A 172 2.37 -13.88 12.58
C GLY A 172 2.48 -12.39 12.31
N ALA A 173 3.26 -12.01 11.30
CA ALA A 173 3.35 -10.66 10.76
C ALA A 173 2.50 -10.55 9.47
N PHE A 174 2.10 -9.33 9.13
CA PHE A 174 1.38 -9.07 7.88
C PHE A 174 2.35 -8.67 6.76
N LEU A 175 2.03 -9.05 5.53
CA LEU A 175 2.69 -8.53 4.34
C LEU A 175 1.77 -7.48 3.69
N ILE A 176 2.29 -6.28 3.50
CA ILE A 176 1.62 -5.16 2.82
C ILE A 176 2.36 -4.93 1.50
N CYS A 177 1.64 -5.05 0.39
CA CYS A 177 2.15 -4.70 -0.93
C CYS A 177 1.59 -3.33 -1.31
N ASP A 178 2.48 -2.35 -1.49
CA ASP A 178 2.15 -1.00 -1.96
C ASP A 178 2.30 -0.95 -3.48
N GLU A 179 1.18 -0.74 -4.18
CA GLU A 179 1.06 -0.84 -5.65
C GLU A 179 0.68 0.52 -6.28
#